data_cc5209d64726af6091466ab69e2ef9f1
#
_entry.id   cc5209d64726af6091466ab69e2ef9f1
#
_cell.length_a   1.000
_cell.length_b   1.000
_cell.length_c   1.000
_cell.angle_alpha   90.00
_cell.angle_beta   90.00
_cell.angle_gamma   90.00
#
_symmetry.space_group_name_H-M   'P 1'
#
loop_
_entity.id
_entity.type
_entity.pdbx_description
1 polymer ?
#
loop_
_entity_poly.entity_id
_entity_poly.type
_entity_poly.pdbx_seq_one_letter_code
_entity_poly.pdbx_strand_id
1 'polypeptide(L)'
;LTGPTFETPKEYMWVKLIGGDAVGMSTAPEVIAARHMDIPVFGVSIITDTMENTSISHEEVQENGKLAEKNMTKLFTELLKTL
;
A
#
# COMPACT_ATOMS: atom_id res chain seq x y z
N LEU A 1 -0.68 9.22 -3.51
CA LEU A 1 0.31 10.16 -4.06
C LEU A 1 1.04 9.52 -5.24
N THR A 2 1.45 10.33 -6.17
CA THR A 2 1.95 9.79 -7.44
C THR A 2 3.47 9.60 -7.49
N GLY A 3 4.26 10.24 -6.62
CA GLY A 3 5.73 10.10 -6.55
C GLY A 3 6.38 9.84 -7.87
N PRO A 4 7.67 9.94 -8.07
CA PRO A 4 8.49 8.73 -8.02
C PRO A 4 9.27 8.54 -6.71
N THR A 5 9.10 9.41 -5.76
CA THR A 5 9.79 9.29 -4.48
C THR A 5 8.80 8.96 -3.37
N PHE A 6 9.33 8.42 -2.27
CA PHE A 6 8.53 8.24 -1.06
C PHE A 6 8.13 9.62 -0.52
N GLU A 7 7.06 9.63 0.23
CA GLU A 7 6.50 10.83 0.81
C GLU A 7 7.47 11.45 1.83
N THR A 8 7.55 12.78 1.81
CA THR A 8 8.30 13.52 2.83
C THR A 8 7.51 13.53 4.15
N PRO A 9 8.16 13.82 5.29
CA PRO A 9 7.44 13.95 6.57
C PRO A 9 6.29 14.95 6.51
N LYS A 10 6.44 16.04 5.76
CA LYS A 10 5.38 17.03 5.60
C LYS A 10 4.21 16.50 4.78
N GLU A 11 4.47 15.69 3.78
CA GLU A 11 3.42 15.03 3.00
C GLU A 11 2.63 14.05 3.88
N TYR A 12 3.29 13.29 4.74
CA TYR A 12 2.62 12.43 5.71
C TYR A 12 1.73 13.23 6.65
N MET A 13 2.23 14.36 7.15
CA MET A 13 1.45 15.23 8.03
C MET A 13 0.22 15.79 7.31
N TRP A 14 0.37 16.16 6.05
CA TRP A 14 -0.73 16.65 5.25
C TRP A 14 -1.80 15.58 5.04
N VAL A 15 -1.39 14.36 4.69
CA VAL A 15 -2.31 13.23 4.51
C VAL A 15 -3.07 12.96 5.81
N LYS A 16 -2.39 12.96 6.94
CA LYS A 16 -3.02 12.77 8.25
C LYS A 16 -4.04 13.87 8.55
N LEU A 17 -3.68 15.11 8.24
CA LEU A 17 -4.54 16.27 8.51
C LEU A 17 -5.85 16.21 7.74
N ILE A 18 -5.83 15.72 6.50
CA ILE A 18 -7.04 15.59 5.69
C ILE A 18 -7.80 14.27 5.94
N GLY A 19 -7.36 13.47 6.92
CA GLY A 19 -8.06 12.27 7.36
C GLY A 19 -7.55 10.96 6.77
N GLY A 20 -6.39 10.96 6.12
CA GLY A 20 -5.79 9.74 5.60
C GLY A 20 -5.18 8.88 6.70
N ASP A 21 -5.31 7.58 6.60
CA ASP A 21 -4.75 6.61 7.56
C ASP A 21 -3.52 5.92 7.00
N ALA A 22 -3.42 5.80 5.68
CA ALA A 22 -2.29 5.18 5.01
C ALA A 22 -2.10 5.86 3.65
N VAL A 23 -0.92 5.74 3.09
CA VAL A 23 -0.56 6.37 1.83
C VAL A 23 0.31 5.44 1.00
N GLY A 24 0.18 5.51 -0.31
CA GLY A 24 0.97 4.73 -1.24
C GLY A 24 1.07 5.43 -2.58
N MET A 25 1.85 4.84 -3.49
CA MET A 25 2.11 5.38 -4.82
C MET A 25 1.36 4.67 -5.93
N SER A 26 0.66 3.60 -5.60
CA SER A 26 -0.07 2.77 -6.56
C SER A 26 -1.48 2.49 -6.05
N THR A 27 -2.09 1.41 -6.43
CA THR A 27 -3.41 0.94 -5.99
C THR A 27 -4.56 1.80 -6.52
N ALA A 28 -4.59 3.11 -6.23
CA ALA A 28 -5.70 3.96 -6.66
C ALA A 28 -5.90 3.98 -8.19
N PRO A 29 -4.85 4.13 -9.01
CA PRO A 29 -5.03 4.05 -10.46
C PRO A 29 -5.59 2.71 -10.93
N GLU A 30 -5.12 1.62 -10.34
CA GLU A 30 -5.60 0.28 -10.69
C GLU A 30 -7.07 0.10 -10.30
N VAL A 31 -7.47 0.61 -9.14
CA VAL A 31 -8.86 0.55 -8.69
C VAL A 31 -9.76 1.37 -9.60
N ILE A 32 -9.32 2.57 -9.98
CA ILE A 32 -10.07 3.44 -10.88
C ILE A 32 -10.30 2.74 -12.23
N ALA A 33 -9.25 2.16 -12.80
CA ALA A 33 -9.34 1.47 -14.08
C ALA A 33 -10.27 0.25 -14.00
N ALA A 34 -10.14 -0.56 -12.96
CA ALA A 34 -10.96 -1.74 -12.76
C ALA A 34 -12.43 -1.37 -12.59
N ARG A 35 -12.73 -0.37 -11.79
CA ARG A 35 -14.11 0.06 -11.58
C ARG A 35 -14.72 0.70 -12.81
N HIS A 36 -13.91 1.37 -13.62
CA HIS A 36 -14.39 1.87 -14.91
C HIS A 36 -14.84 0.73 -15.83
N MET A 37 -14.18 -0.41 -15.76
CA MET A 37 -14.54 -1.63 -16.51
C MET A 37 -15.56 -2.51 -15.78
N ASP A 38 -16.11 -2.03 -14.68
CA ASP A 38 -17.11 -2.73 -13.87
C ASP A 38 -16.59 -4.05 -13.27
N ILE A 39 -15.31 -4.06 -12.92
CA ILE A 39 -14.67 -5.22 -12.29
C ILE A 39 -14.62 -4.99 -10.78
N PRO A 40 -15.17 -5.92 -9.96
CA PRO A 40 -15.03 -5.82 -8.50
C PRO A 40 -13.58 -5.88 -8.07
N VAL A 41 -13.23 -5.14 -7.01
CA VAL A 41 -11.85 -5.02 -6.54
C VAL A 41 -11.75 -5.33 -5.06
N PHE A 42 -10.73 -6.09 -4.70
CA PHE A 42 -10.29 -6.30 -3.31
C PHE A 42 -8.82 -5.94 -3.23
N GLY A 43 -8.46 -5.09 -2.28
CA GLY A 43 -7.09 -4.61 -2.13
C GLY A 43 -6.53 -4.94 -0.75
N VAL A 44 -5.23 -5.19 -0.70
CA VAL A 44 -4.47 -5.40 0.53
C VAL A 44 -3.20 -4.58 0.45
N SER A 45 -2.89 -3.87 1.52
CA SER A 45 -1.66 -3.10 1.62
C SER A 45 -0.82 -3.60 2.78
N ILE A 46 0.48 -3.68 2.55
CA ILE A 46 1.46 -3.98 3.59
C ILE A 46 2.06 -2.65 4.04
N ILE A 47 1.89 -2.35 5.31
CA ILE A 47 2.49 -1.15 5.89
C ILE A 47 3.97 -1.42 6.13
N THR A 48 4.83 -0.68 5.45
CA THR A 48 6.28 -0.89 5.49
C THR A 48 7.00 0.10 6.38
N ASP A 49 6.39 1.23 6.69
CA ASP A 49 6.95 2.26 7.55
C ASP A 49 5.84 3.13 8.14
N THR A 50 6.19 3.87 9.17
CA THR A 50 5.28 4.82 9.82
C THR A 50 5.92 6.21 9.84
N MET A 51 5.18 7.21 10.29
CA MET A 51 5.66 8.59 10.37
C MET A 51 6.92 8.73 11.24
N GLU A 52 7.12 7.85 12.21
CA GLU A 52 8.28 7.89 13.10
C GLU A 52 9.56 7.39 12.41
N ASN A 53 9.42 6.68 11.31
CA ASN A 53 10.54 6.09 10.58
C ASN A 53 10.75 6.87 9.28
N THR A 54 11.44 8.01 9.37
CA THR A 54 11.53 9.00 8.30
C THR A 54 12.63 8.79 7.28
N SER A 55 13.49 7.77 7.45
CA SER A 55 14.64 7.54 6.56
C SER A 55 14.64 6.15 5.95
N ILE A 56 13.47 5.62 5.66
CA ILE A 56 13.36 4.31 5.03
C ILE A 56 13.76 4.40 3.55
N SER A 57 14.50 3.42 3.07
CA SER A 57 14.90 3.31 1.68
C SER A 57 13.94 2.40 0.90
N HIS A 58 14.01 2.49 -0.43
CA HIS A 58 13.25 1.58 -1.29
C HIS A 58 13.63 0.11 -1.03
N GLU A 59 14.90 -0.16 -0.74
CA GLU A 59 15.38 -1.49 -0.42
C GLU A 59 14.75 -2.02 0.87
N GLU A 60 14.63 -1.17 1.89
CA GLU A 60 13.95 -1.54 3.14
C GLU A 60 12.48 -1.82 2.93
N VAL A 61 11.81 -1.06 2.06
CA VAL A 61 10.41 -1.29 1.70
C VAL A 61 10.25 -2.66 1.03
N GLN A 62 11.15 -3.00 0.10
CA GLN A 62 11.13 -4.30 -0.56
C GLN A 62 11.40 -5.43 0.41
N GLU A 63 12.34 -5.25 1.34
CA GLU A 63 12.67 -6.23 2.36
C GLU A 63 11.48 -6.47 3.29
N ASN A 64 10.82 -5.41 3.74
CA ASN A 64 9.63 -5.52 4.58
C ASN A 64 8.50 -6.22 3.83
N GLY A 65 8.36 -5.98 2.53
CA GLY A 65 7.41 -6.68 1.68
C GLY A 65 7.70 -8.17 1.63
N LYS A 66 8.97 -8.55 1.49
CA LYS A 66 9.37 -9.97 1.49
C LYS A 66 9.10 -10.64 2.82
N LEU A 67 9.32 -9.94 3.94
CA LEU A 67 9.03 -10.48 5.27
C LEU A 67 7.53 -10.77 5.45
N ALA A 68 6.68 -9.99 4.79
CA ALA A 68 5.22 -10.19 4.84
C ALA A 68 4.70 -11.18 3.79
N GLU A 69 5.54 -11.61 2.85
CA GLU A 69 5.14 -12.47 1.72
C GLU A 69 4.45 -13.75 2.16
N LYS A 70 4.96 -14.38 3.21
CA LYS A 70 4.40 -15.63 3.72
C LYS A 70 2.95 -15.45 4.19
N ASN A 71 2.69 -14.38 4.91
CA ASN A 71 1.34 -14.05 5.39
C ASN A 71 0.42 -13.69 4.24
N MET A 72 0.93 -12.96 3.25
CA MET A 72 0.16 -12.60 2.05
C MET A 72 -0.20 -13.83 1.24
N THR A 73 0.74 -14.75 1.04
CA THR A 73 0.49 -16.00 0.34
C THR A 73 -0.61 -16.81 1.02
N LYS A 74 -0.54 -16.91 2.34
CA LYS A 74 -1.56 -17.61 3.12
C LYS A 74 -2.93 -16.95 2.99
N LEU A 75 -2.98 -15.63 3.10
CA LEU A 75 -4.23 -14.87 2.97
C LEU A 75 -4.89 -15.11 1.62
N PHE A 76 -4.14 -14.93 0.52
CA PHE A 76 -4.69 -15.08 -0.82
C PHE A 76 -5.05 -16.52 -1.15
N THR A 77 -4.27 -17.49 -0.66
CA THR A 77 -4.60 -18.90 -0.84
C THR A 77 -5.95 -19.23 -0.21
N GLU A 78 -6.19 -18.79 1.02
CA GLU A 78 -7.47 -19.01 1.70
C GLU A 78 -8.62 -18.25 1.03
N LEU A 79 -8.36 -17.02 0.61
CA LEU A 79 -9.37 -16.22 -0.08
C LEU A 79 -9.84 -16.89 -1.38
N LEU A 80 -8.91 -17.40 -2.19
CA LEU A 80 -9.23 -18.05 -3.45
C LEU A 80 -10.04 -19.34 -3.25
N LYS A 81 -9.85 -20.02 -2.12
CA LYS A 81 -10.65 -21.21 -1.79
C LYS A 81 -12.10 -20.89 -1.50
N THR A 82 -12.41 -19.65 -1.11
CA THR A 82 -13.77 -19.24 -0.75
C THR A 82 -14.54 -18.63 -1.91
N LEU A 83 -13.86 -18.34 -3.02
CA LEU A 83 -14.49 -17.70 -4.19
C LEU A 83 -15.20 -18.71 -5.12
#